data_a42290b8ba102511eec83b2507577ed5
#
_entry.id   a42290b8ba102511eec83b2507577ed5
#
_cell.length_a   1.000
_cell.length_b   1.000
_cell.length_c   1.000
_cell.angle_alpha   90.00
_cell.angle_beta   90.00
_cell.angle_gamma   90.00
#
_symmetry.space_group_name_H-M   'P 1'
#
loop_
_entity.id
_entity.type
_entity.pdbx_description
1 polymer ?
#
loop_
_entity_poly.entity_id
_entity_poly.type
_entity_poly.pdbx_seq_one_letter_code
_entity_poly.pdbx_strand_id
1 'polypeptide(L)'
;MVNIIRSPQTFYRRTASKNLVQWTIWLEEDSGVYTVKTSHGQKGGTISEDAGVIITAGKSSRTPEEQALLEYDSKVNTKRDQGYTFNTDGISTTLRPVPMLAWPFEKHGHKIVFPALAQPKLDGVRCIAITESDGSITLLTRKGKEIQLLDQIRNAITGQRLPPNI
;
A
#
# COMPACT_ATOMS: atom_id res chain seq x y z
N MET A 1 2.01 -21.85 -26.92
CA MET A 1 2.99 -20.73 -27.16
C MET A 1 2.56 -19.60 -26.23
N VAL A 2 3.45 -19.21 -25.33
CA VAL A 2 3.13 -18.15 -24.34
C VAL A 2 3.00 -16.82 -25.09
N ASN A 3 1.88 -16.15 -24.90
CA ASN A 3 1.55 -14.85 -25.45
C ASN A 3 1.59 -13.79 -24.33
N ILE A 4 2.25 -12.66 -24.54
CA ILE A 4 2.33 -11.57 -23.55
C ILE A 4 1.16 -10.61 -23.78
N ILE A 5 0.18 -10.64 -22.90
CA ILE A 5 -1.02 -9.77 -22.93
C ILE A 5 -0.69 -8.38 -22.36
N ARG A 6 0.10 -8.33 -21.28
CA ARG A 6 0.63 -7.10 -20.70
C ARG A 6 2.13 -7.25 -20.48
N SER A 7 2.91 -6.40 -21.16
CA SER A 7 4.37 -6.38 -21.03
C SER A 7 4.81 -6.09 -19.59
N PRO A 8 5.96 -6.56 -19.15
CA PRO A 8 6.49 -6.31 -17.83
C PRO A 8 6.56 -4.83 -17.48
N GLN A 9 5.95 -4.44 -16.37
CA GLN A 9 5.96 -3.08 -15.83
C GLN A 9 6.64 -3.08 -14.48
N THR A 10 7.66 -2.26 -14.29
CA THR A 10 8.44 -2.19 -13.06
C THR A 10 8.10 -0.93 -12.26
N PHE A 11 7.85 -1.13 -10.99
CA PHE A 11 7.57 -0.08 -10.02
C PHE A 11 8.64 -0.09 -8.93
N TYR A 12 8.92 1.07 -8.36
CA TYR A 12 9.98 1.27 -7.39
C TYR A 12 9.47 1.91 -6.11
N ARG A 13 10.09 1.58 -4.98
CA ARG A 13 9.84 2.21 -3.69
C ARG A 13 11.12 2.26 -2.86
N ARG A 14 11.28 3.30 -2.03
CA ARG A 14 12.32 3.31 -0.99
C ARG A 14 11.80 2.63 0.29
N THR A 15 12.66 1.82 0.88
CA THR A 15 12.42 1.24 2.22
C THR A 15 12.78 2.26 3.31
N ALA A 16 12.41 1.97 4.55
CA ALA A 16 12.84 2.76 5.72
C ALA A 16 14.38 2.88 5.81
N SER A 17 15.11 1.85 5.37
CA SER A 17 16.58 1.83 5.28
C SER A 17 17.13 2.58 4.06
N LYS A 18 16.29 3.35 3.36
CA LYS A 18 16.61 4.11 2.12
C LYS A 18 17.02 3.25 0.92
N ASN A 19 16.95 1.92 1.00
CA ASN A 19 17.22 1.04 -0.11
C ASN A 19 16.09 1.13 -1.16
N LEU A 20 16.46 1.06 -2.43
CA LEU A 20 15.51 1.05 -3.53
C LEU A 20 15.10 -0.39 -3.83
N VAL A 21 13.83 -0.70 -3.68
CA VAL A 21 13.23 -1.99 -4.04
C VAL A 21 12.41 -1.83 -5.31
N GLN A 22 12.37 -2.87 -6.11
CA GLN A 22 11.60 -2.95 -7.34
C GLN A 22 10.59 -4.10 -7.27
N TRP A 23 9.49 -3.91 -7.97
CA TRP A 23 8.45 -4.90 -8.17
C TRP A 23 7.98 -4.81 -9.61
N THR A 24 8.01 -5.94 -10.32
CA THR A 24 7.60 -6.02 -11.72
C THR A 24 6.39 -6.92 -11.83
N ILE A 25 5.46 -6.58 -12.71
CA ILE A 25 4.24 -7.36 -12.99
C ILE A 25 4.03 -7.46 -14.49
N TRP A 26 3.57 -8.62 -14.93
CA TRP A 26 3.15 -8.86 -16.32
C TRP A 26 2.03 -9.88 -16.39
N LEU A 27 1.38 -9.97 -17.53
CA LEU A 27 0.29 -10.91 -17.77
C LEU A 27 0.60 -11.74 -19.00
N GLU A 28 0.60 -13.05 -18.83
CA GLU A 28 0.81 -14.05 -19.87
C GLU A 28 -0.47 -14.84 -20.13
N GLU A 29 -0.60 -15.33 -21.37
CA GLU A 29 -1.64 -16.28 -21.75
C GLU A 29 -0.94 -17.48 -22.44
N ASP A 30 -1.33 -18.68 -22.08
CA ASP A 30 -0.98 -19.91 -22.80
C ASP A 30 -2.16 -20.85 -22.88
N SER A 31 -2.60 -21.13 -24.10
CA SER A 31 -3.65 -22.10 -24.38
C SER A 31 -4.97 -21.82 -23.63
N GLY A 32 -5.35 -20.53 -23.52
CA GLY A 32 -6.57 -20.06 -22.84
C GLY A 32 -6.43 -19.93 -21.32
N VAL A 33 -5.25 -20.17 -20.78
CA VAL A 33 -4.93 -19.97 -19.36
C VAL A 33 -4.15 -18.68 -19.18
N TYR A 34 -4.65 -17.78 -18.35
CA TYR A 34 -4.03 -16.51 -18.05
C TYR A 34 -3.23 -16.59 -16.75
N THR A 35 -2.03 -16.03 -16.72
CA THR A 35 -1.20 -16.00 -15.52
C THR A 35 -0.68 -14.59 -15.26
N VAL A 36 -1.09 -14.02 -14.12
CA VAL A 36 -0.53 -12.76 -13.62
C VAL A 36 0.73 -13.07 -12.84
N LYS A 37 1.88 -12.76 -13.41
CA LYS A 37 3.19 -12.98 -12.81
C LYS A 37 3.76 -11.74 -12.17
N THR A 38 4.52 -11.93 -11.09
CA THR A 38 5.21 -10.84 -10.40
C THR A 38 6.61 -11.26 -10.02
N SER A 39 7.52 -10.28 -10.00
CA SER A 39 8.84 -10.45 -9.44
C SER A 39 9.20 -9.27 -8.54
N HIS A 40 10.07 -9.48 -7.56
CA HIS A 40 10.45 -8.44 -6.62
C HIS A 40 11.87 -8.63 -6.11
N GLY A 41 12.48 -7.55 -5.66
CA GLY A 41 13.83 -7.58 -5.09
C GLY A 41 14.39 -6.18 -4.87
N GLN A 42 15.61 -6.13 -4.39
CA GLN A 42 16.35 -4.86 -4.31
C GLN A 42 16.88 -4.50 -5.69
N LYS A 43 16.80 -3.22 -6.08
CA LYS A 43 17.37 -2.76 -7.35
C LYS A 43 18.87 -3.00 -7.35
N GLY A 44 19.37 -3.76 -8.35
CA GLY A 44 20.76 -4.18 -8.45
C GLY A 44 21.13 -5.40 -7.61
N GLY A 45 20.15 -6.02 -6.90
CA GLY A 45 20.31 -7.25 -6.15
C GLY A 45 19.59 -8.44 -6.76
N THR A 46 19.44 -9.50 -6.00
CA THR A 46 18.70 -10.70 -6.41
C THR A 46 17.22 -10.39 -6.59
N ILE A 47 16.65 -10.83 -7.70
CA ILE A 47 15.23 -10.73 -8.01
C ILE A 47 14.60 -12.11 -7.82
N SER A 48 13.53 -12.16 -7.03
CA SER A 48 12.71 -13.35 -6.83
C SER A 48 11.45 -13.23 -7.67
N GLU A 49 11.08 -14.30 -8.36
CA GLU A 49 9.83 -14.40 -9.11
C GLU A 49 8.82 -15.21 -8.30
N ASP A 50 7.59 -14.71 -8.24
CA ASP A 50 6.48 -15.40 -7.58
C ASP A 50 5.86 -16.42 -8.54
N ALA A 51 5.25 -17.48 -8.00
CA ALA A 51 4.60 -18.52 -8.80
C ALA A 51 3.49 -18.02 -9.75
N GLY A 52 2.98 -16.81 -9.48
CA GLY A 52 1.92 -16.20 -10.27
C GLY A 52 0.51 -16.59 -9.81
N VAL A 53 -0.47 -15.86 -10.33
CA VAL A 53 -1.91 -16.16 -10.14
C VAL A 53 -2.45 -16.70 -11.44
N ILE A 54 -2.87 -17.97 -11.43
CA ILE A 54 -3.42 -18.67 -12.60
C ILE A 54 -4.93 -18.44 -12.64
N ILE A 55 -5.43 -18.01 -13.79
CA ILE A 55 -6.84 -17.72 -14.06
C ILE A 55 -7.29 -18.56 -15.26
N THR A 56 -8.13 -19.56 -14.99
CA THR A 56 -8.73 -20.46 -15.99
C THR A 56 -10.18 -20.15 -16.27
N ALA A 57 -10.84 -19.40 -15.37
CA ALA A 57 -12.25 -19.04 -15.48
C ALA A 57 -12.50 -17.63 -14.95
N GLY A 58 -13.49 -16.97 -15.51
CA GLY A 58 -13.97 -15.69 -15.01
C GLY A 58 -14.92 -15.84 -13.82
N LYS A 59 -15.09 -14.76 -13.06
CA LYS A 59 -16.06 -14.65 -11.95
C LYS A 59 -17.16 -13.66 -12.35
N SER A 60 -18.38 -13.88 -11.87
CA SER A 60 -19.51 -12.94 -12.10
C SER A 60 -19.72 -12.59 -13.57
N SER A 61 -19.86 -13.60 -14.42
CA SER A 61 -20.10 -13.48 -15.88
C SER A 61 -18.96 -12.84 -16.69
N ARG A 62 -17.76 -12.69 -16.13
CA ARG A 62 -16.57 -12.23 -16.87
C ARG A 62 -15.92 -13.38 -17.62
N THR A 63 -15.24 -13.04 -18.70
CA THR A 63 -14.32 -13.96 -19.36
C THR A 63 -13.05 -14.18 -18.51
N PRO A 64 -12.29 -15.27 -18.76
CA PRO A 64 -10.99 -15.46 -18.09
C PRO A 64 -10.04 -14.27 -18.32
N GLU A 65 -10.04 -13.69 -19.52
CA GLU A 65 -9.22 -12.52 -19.86
C GLU A 65 -9.59 -11.29 -19.02
N GLU A 66 -10.87 -10.95 -18.97
CA GLU A 66 -11.37 -9.82 -18.16
C GLU A 66 -11.06 -10.01 -16.69
N GLN A 67 -11.16 -11.22 -16.17
CA GLN A 67 -10.80 -11.53 -14.80
C GLN A 67 -9.29 -11.37 -14.57
N ALA A 68 -8.45 -11.77 -15.52
CA ALA A 68 -7.01 -11.63 -15.44
C ALA A 68 -6.57 -10.17 -15.48
N LEU A 69 -7.17 -9.36 -16.33
CA LEU A 69 -6.94 -7.92 -16.37
C LEU A 69 -7.34 -7.23 -15.06
N LEU A 70 -8.48 -7.59 -14.50
CA LEU A 70 -8.94 -7.07 -13.21
C LEU A 70 -7.95 -7.42 -12.07
N GLU A 71 -7.44 -8.65 -12.05
CA GLU A 71 -6.47 -9.13 -11.06
C GLU A 71 -5.13 -8.40 -11.21
N TYR A 72 -4.69 -8.19 -12.47
CA TYR A 72 -3.51 -7.39 -12.77
C TYR A 72 -3.65 -5.96 -12.23
N ASP A 73 -4.73 -5.27 -12.58
CA ASP A 73 -4.98 -3.89 -12.15
C ASP A 73 -5.13 -3.76 -10.63
N SER A 74 -5.78 -4.72 -9.98
CA SER A 74 -5.92 -4.79 -8.52
C SER A 74 -4.55 -4.88 -7.83
N LYS A 75 -3.64 -5.72 -8.36
CA LYS A 75 -2.27 -5.84 -7.84
C LYS A 75 -1.48 -4.55 -8.04
N VAL A 76 -1.58 -3.92 -9.21
CA VAL A 76 -0.93 -2.62 -9.50
C VAL A 76 -1.42 -1.55 -8.53
N ASN A 77 -2.74 -1.42 -8.36
CA ASN A 77 -3.33 -0.44 -7.45
C ASN A 77 -2.89 -0.68 -6.01
N THR A 78 -2.86 -1.94 -5.56
CA THR A 78 -2.36 -2.30 -4.23
C THR A 78 -0.90 -1.87 -4.04
N LYS A 79 -0.05 -2.04 -5.05
CA LYS A 79 1.35 -1.59 -4.97
C LYS A 79 1.49 -0.07 -5.00
N ARG A 80 0.68 0.63 -5.78
CA ARG A 80 0.62 2.10 -5.76
C ARG A 80 0.19 2.61 -4.39
N ASP A 81 -0.84 2.02 -3.78
CA ASP A 81 -1.29 2.34 -2.41
C ASP A 81 -0.19 2.06 -1.36
N GLN A 82 0.77 1.17 -1.65
CA GLN A 82 1.95 0.91 -0.84
C GLN A 82 3.11 1.88 -1.11
N GLY A 83 2.93 2.88 -1.97
CA GLY A 83 3.93 3.89 -2.30
C GLY A 83 4.92 3.48 -3.38
N TYR A 84 4.60 2.47 -4.19
CA TYR A 84 5.38 2.16 -5.39
C TYR A 84 5.02 3.12 -6.52
N THR A 85 6.03 3.65 -7.21
CA THR A 85 5.90 4.57 -8.34
C THR A 85 6.60 4.03 -9.58
N PHE A 86 6.17 4.48 -10.76
CA PHE A 86 6.75 4.06 -12.04
C PHE A 86 8.16 4.63 -12.25
N ASN A 87 8.41 5.86 -11.77
CA ASN A 87 9.67 6.56 -11.94
C ASN A 87 10.47 6.58 -10.64
N THR A 88 11.79 6.48 -10.76
CA THR A 88 12.71 6.61 -9.62
C THR A 88 12.87 8.05 -9.15
N ASP A 89 12.61 9.03 -10.00
CA ASP A 89 12.88 10.46 -9.76
C ASP A 89 11.85 11.14 -8.86
N GLY A 90 10.64 10.56 -8.74
CA GLY A 90 9.56 11.05 -7.90
C GLY A 90 9.34 10.27 -6.60
N ILE A 91 10.28 9.39 -6.24
CA ILE A 91 10.10 8.59 -5.01
C ILE A 91 10.30 9.51 -3.81
N SER A 92 9.20 9.82 -3.12
CA SER A 92 9.25 10.58 -1.88
C SER A 92 10.17 9.90 -0.88
N THR A 93 11.15 10.63 -0.39
CA THR A 93 12.01 10.20 0.73
C THR A 93 11.30 10.40 2.06
N THR A 94 10.18 11.11 2.07
CA THR A 94 9.39 11.37 3.26
C THR A 94 8.56 10.13 3.57
N LEU A 95 8.98 9.39 4.56
CA LEU A 95 8.18 8.30 5.12
C LEU A 95 6.96 8.92 5.80
N ARG A 96 5.78 8.71 5.23
CA ARG A 96 4.54 9.07 5.93
C ARG A 96 4.44 8.26 7.22
N PRO A 97 4.07 8.86 8.34
CA PRO A 97 3.98 8.16 9.61
C PRO A 97 2.96 7.03 9.52
N VAL A 98 3.39 5.82 9.84
CA VAL A 98 2.51 4.66 9.91
C VAL A 98 2.17 4.43 11.38
N PRO A 99 0.87 4.36 11.75
CA PRO A 99 0.50 4.19 13.14
C PRO A 99 0.95 2.83 13.66
N MET A 100 1.49 2.84 14.86
CA MET A 100 1.84 1.62 15.58
C MET A 100 0.57 0.76 15.81
N LEU A 101 0.73 -0.55 15.67
CA LEU A 101 -0.33 -1.52 15.99
C LEU A 101 -0.34 -1.81 17.48
N ALA A 102 -1.54 -1.83 18.05
CA ALA A 102 -1.72 -2.41 19.38
C ALA A 102 -1.43 -3.92 19.32
N TRP A 103 -0.63 -4.39 20.25
CA TRP A 103 -0.36 -5.80 20.44
C TRP A 103 -1.38 -6.41 21.41
N PRO A 104 -1.77 -7.67 21.26
CA PRO A 104 -2.63 -8.35 22.23
C PRO A 104 -1.98 -8.35 23.62
N PHE A 105 -2.75 -7.94 24.63
CA PHE A 105 -2.26 -7.84 26.00
C PHE A 105 -1.78 -9.20 26.55
N GLU A 106 -2.49 -10.28 26.21
CA GLU A 106 -2.16 -11.65 26.64
C GLU A 106 -0.74 -12.06 26.24
N LYS A 107 -0.27 -11.57 25.09
CA LYS A 107 1.05 -11.92 24.55
C LYS A 107 2.15 -10.94 24.90
N HIS A 108 1.78 -9.68 25.14
CA HIS A 108 2.76 -8.59 25.24
C HIS A 108 2.63 -7.75 26.50
N GLY A 109 1.66 -8.02 27.38
CA GLY A 109 1.42 -7.29 28.60
C GLY A 109 2.65 -7.25 29.55
N HIS A 110 3.46 -8.31 29.52
CA HIS A 110 4.70 -8.36 30.30
C HIS A 110 5.77 -7.32 29.90
N LYS A 111 5.60 -6.66 28.73
CA LYS A 111 6.49 -5.60 28.23
C LYS A 111 6.06 -4.21 28.68
N ILE A 112 4.92 -4.07 29.34
CA ILE A 112 4.42 -2.79 29.81
C ILE A 112 5.21 -2.37 31.04
N VAL A 113 5.78 -1.19 30.97
CA VAL A 113 6.47 -0.54 32.10
C VAL A 113 5.49 0.41 32.76
N PHE A 114 5.30 0.26 34.08
CA PHE A 114 4.42 1.14 34.85
C PHE A 114 5.18 2.30 35.49
N PRO A 115 4.55 3.50 35.63
CA PRO A 115 3.15 3.82 35.31
C PRO A 115 2.89 3.91 33.81
N ALA A 116 1.74 3.41 33.36
CA ALA A 116 1.29 3.42 31.97
C ALA A 116 -0.06 4.14 31.83
N LEU A 117 -0.27 4.78 30.67
CA LEU A 117 -1.54 5.39 30.33
C LEU A 117 -2.49 4.34 29.73
N ALA A 118 -3.74 4.36 30.17
CA ALA A 118 -4.80 3.53 29.63
C ALA A 118 -5.87 4.40 28.98
N GLN A 119 -6.38 3.97 27.83
CA GLN A 119 -7.48 4.64 27.14
C GLN A 119 -8.42 3.60 26.54
N PRO A 120 -9.72 3.90 26.42
CA PRO A 120 -10.67 3.01 25.76
C PRO A 120 -10.30 2.87 24.27
N LYS A 121 -10.39 1.64 23.76
CA LYS A 121 -10.28 1.39 22.31
C LYS A 121 -11.61 1.71 21.67
N LEU A 122 -11.68 2.81 20.94
CA LEU A 122 -12.86 3.17 20.17
C LEU A 122 -13.01 2.23 18.96
N ASP A 123 -14.26 1.87 18.67
CA ASP A 123 -14.60 1.15 17.45
C ASP A 123 -14.69 2.15 16.28
N GLY A 124 -14.14 1.77 15.10
CA GLY A 124 -14.15 2.63 13.93
C GLY A 124 -12.95 2.44 13.03
N VAL A 125 -12.91 3.22 11.96
CA VAL A 125 -11.81 3.27 11.02
C VAL A 125 -10.78 4.30 11.50
N ARG A 126 -9.52 3.86 11.64
CA ARG A 126 -8.43 4.77 12.02
C ARG A 126 -8.16 5.78 10.91
N CYS A 127 -8.22 7.06 11.27
CA CYS A 127 -7.80 8.18 10.46
C CYS A 127 -6.57 8.82 11.10
N ILE A 128 -5.56 9.15 10.31
CA ILE A 128 -4.38 9.89 10.71
C ILE A 128 -4.50 11.27 10.07
N ALA A 129 -4.46 12.32 10.88
CA ALA A 129 -4.40 13.69 10.40
C ALA A 129 -2.95 14.18 10.45
N ILE A 130 -2.46 14.71 9.35
CA ILE A 130 -1.12 15.28 9.22
C ILE A 130 -1.26 16.74 8.85
N THR A 131 -0.62 17.62 9.62
CA THR A 131 -0.49 19.02 9.25
C THR A 131 0.71 19.16 8.30
N GLU A 132 0.46 19.57 7.08
CA GLU A 132 1.49 19.83 6.07
C GLU A 132 2.20 21.15 6.35
N SER A 133 3.34 21.39 5.69
CA SER A 133 4.13 22.61 5.87
C SER A 133 3.42 23.91 5.46
N ASP A 134 2.43 23.82 4.59
CA ASP A 134 1.56 24.92 4.16
C ASP A 134 0.36 25.15 5.10
N GLY A 135 0.24 24.38 6.18
CA GLY A 135 -0.87 24.43 7.13
C GLY A 135 -2.10 23.64 6.71
N SER A 136 -2.09 22.99 5.55
CA SER A 136 -3.18 22.10 5.11
C SER A 136 -3.20 20.81 5.92
N ILE A 137 -4.38 20.17 5.99
CA ILE A 137 -4.56 18.91 6.70
C ILE A 137 -4.76 17.78 5.70
N THR A 138 -3.85 16.82 5.71
CA THR A 138 -3.98 15.56 4.97
C THR A 138 -4.53 14.46 5.89
N LEU A 139 -5.62 13.83 5.48
CA LEU A 139 -6.24 12.71 6.20
C LEU A 139 -5.85 11.40 5.53
N LEU A 140 -5.28 10.47 6.31
CA LEU A 140 -4.79 9.19 5.81
C LEU A 140 -5.45 8.01 6.50
N THR A 141 -5.68 6.95 5.76
CA THR A 141 -5.97 5.64 6.34
C THR A 141 -4.74 5.06 7.02
N ARG A 142 -4.92 3.99 7.80
CA ARG A 142 -3.81 3.22 8.38
C ARG A 142 -2.73 2.79 7.37
N LYS A 143 -3.10 2.55 6.11
CA LYS A 143 -2.17 2.14 5.04
C LYS A 143 -1.55 3.32 4.29
N GLY A 144 -1.80 4.56 4.74
CA GLY A 144 -1.29 5.77 4.10
C GLY A 144 -2.08 6.22 2.86
N LYS A 145 -3.24 5.63 2.58
CA LYS A 145 -4.12 6.08 1.50
C LYS A 145 -4.88 7.33 1.95
N GLU A 146 -4.90 8.36 1.12
CA GLU A 146 -5.61 9.58 1.40
C GLU A 146 -7.12 9.39 1.44
N ILE A 147 -7.77 10.03 2.42
CA ILE A 147 -9.22 10.07 2.58
C ILE A 147 -9.70 11.44 2.08
N GLN A 148 -10.41 11.46 0.96
CA GLN A 148 -10.79 12.70 0.29
C GLN A 148 -12.13 13.30 0.79
N LEU A 149 -13.02 12.49 1.34
CA LEU A 149 -14.43 12.87 1.59
C LEU A 149 -14.75 13.31 3.03
N LEU A 150 -13.77 13.79 3.80
CA LEU A 150 -13.96 14.18 5.21
C LEU A 150 -13.65 15.66 5.46
N ASP A 151 -14.21 16.55 4.64
CA ASP A 151 -13.95 18.00 4.73
C ASP A 151 -14.39 18.59 6.07
N GLN A 152 -15.47 18.08 6.68
CA GLN A 152 -15.89 18.50 8.01
C GLN A 152 -14.81 18.23 9.06
N ILE A 153 -14.14 17.08 9.00
CA ILE A 153 -13.06 16.73 9.91
C ILE A 153 -11.84 17.61 9.64
N ARG A 154 -11.47 17.82 8.37
CA ARG A 154 -10.37 18.74 8.01
C ARG A 154 -10.61 20.12 8.57
N ASN A 155 -11.79 20.70 8.35
CA ASN A 155 -12.14 22.04 8.82
C ASN A 155 -12.14 22.13 10.34
N ALA A 156 -12.64 21.12 11.04
CA ALA A 156 -12.63 21.08 12.50
C ALA A 156 -11.20 21.04 13.07
N ILE A 157 -10.28 20.33 12.42
CA ILE A 157 -8.89 20.23 12.84
C ILE A 157 -8.13 21.51 12.50
N THR A 158 -8.35 22.08 11.32
CA THR A 158 -7.71 23.36 10.89
C THR A 158 -8.03 24.51 11.85
N GLY A 159 -9.22 24.51 12.46
CA GLY A 159 -9.60 25.48 13.48
C GLY A 159 -8.92 25.30 14.85
N GLN A 160 -8.26 24.16 15.07
CA GLN A 160 -7.53 23.87 16.29
C GLN A 160 -6.03 24.08 16.04
N ARG A 161 -5.35 24.86 16.88
CA ARG A 161 -3.89 24.98 16.86
C ARG A 161 -3.28 23.65 17.30
N LEU A 162 -3.12 22.71 16.39
CA LEU A 162 -2.30 21.54 16.63
C LEU A 162 -0.83 21.96 16.51
N PRO A 163 0.03 21.51 17.44
CA PRO A 163 1.46 21.77 17.33
C PRO A 163 1.97 21.17 16.01
N PRO A 164 2.84 21.89 15.26
CA PRO A 164 3.45 21.33 14.07
C PRO A 164 4.31 20.13 14.46
N ASN A 165 4.23 19.06 13.69
CA ASN A 165 5.08 17.88 13.81
C ASN A 165 4.88 17.02 15.07
N ILE A 166 3.66 16.57 15.35
CA ILE A 166 3.46 15.40 16.20
C ILE A 166 3.24 14.15 15.33
#